data_4a52e32046955d528da56ff25167eb55
#
_entry.id   4a52e32046955d528da56ff25167eb55
#
_cell.length_a   1.000
_cell.length_b   1.000
_cell.length_c   1.000
_cell.angle_alpha   90.00
_cell.angle_beta   90.00
_cell.angle_gamma   90.00
#
_symmetry.space_group_name_H-M   'P 1'
#
loop_
_entity.id
_entity.type
_entity.pdbx_description
1 polymer ?
#
loop_
_entity_poly.entity_id
_entity_poly.type
_entity_poly.pdbx_seq_one_letter_code
_entity_poly.pdbx_strand_id
1 'polypeptide(L)'
;MTNPMDDVSLPEVRRLVAAANAVRQQRDASGSAAGSDGRRAEQQLDALYGTSHTLAVYGTLAPGQPNHHVVAPLEGEWTDGLIEGDLLPEGWGAALGYPGFRPRVGGDAVAVQVLTAPLLATAWPTLDRFEGPEYQRILVPVFSTELGPGQAGERRLHTVANLYAATEASPGAAAF
;
A
#
# COMPACT_ATOMS: atom_id res chain seq x y z
N MET A 1 28.43 -3.23 7.88
CA MET A 1 27.35 -2.28 8.18
C MET A 1 26.04 -2.99 7.94
N THR A 2 25.31 -3.30 8.97
CA THR A 2 23.98 -3.90 8.89
C THR A 2 23.02 -2.84 8.35
N ASN A 3 22.24 -3.17 7.33
CA ASN A 3 21.21 -2.28 6.81
C ASN A 3 20.16 -2.06 7.93
N PRO A 4 19.78 -0.83 8.30
CA PRO A 4 18.78 -0.57 9.34
C PRO A 4 17.44 -1.25 9.10
N MET A 5 17.18 -1.69 7.88
CA MET A 5 15.99 -2.47 7.51
C MET A 5 16.06 -3.94 7.97
N ASP A 6 17.26 -4.49 8.20
CA ASP A 6 17.44 -5.88 8.63
C ASP A 6 17.25 -6.07 10.15
N ASP A 7 17.13 -4.97 10.90
CA ASP A 7 17.05 -4.97 12.38
C ASP A 7 15.59 -4.91 12.90
N VAL A 8 14.60 -4.69 12.02
CA VAL A 8 13.17 -4.61 12.39
C VAL A 8 12.45 -5.87 11.94
N SER A 9 11.88 -6.59 12.90
CA SER A 9 11.16 -7.83 12.62
C SER A 9 9.83 -7.58 11.87
N LEU A 10 9.40 -8.56 11.05
CA LEU A 10 8.11 -8.46 10.33
C LEU A 10 6.90 -8.23 11.26
N PRO A 11 6.78 -8.88 12.45
CA PRO A 11 5.71 -8.56 13.39
C PRO A 11 5.72 -7.10 13.85
N GLU A 12 6.90 -6.51 14.05
CA GLU A 12 7.03 -5.10 14.42
C GLU A 12 6.62 -4.18 13.27
N VAL A 13 7.02 -4.48 12.04
CA VAL A 13 6.57 -3.73 10.84
C VAL A 13 5.06 -3.77 10.72
N ARG A 14 4.45 -4.94 10.88
CA ARG A 14 2.98 -5.07 10.84
C ARG A 14 2.29 -4.24 11.93
N ARG A 15 2.85 -4.20 13.13
CA ARG A 15 2.35 -3.38 14.24
C ARG A 15 2.40 -1.89 13.90
N LEU A 16 3.53 -1.41 13.36
CA LEU A 16 3.71 -0.02 12.93
C LEU A 16 2.74 0.35 11.80
N VAL A 17 2.60 -0.53 10.81
CA VAL A 17 1.65 -0.34 9.69
C VAL A 17 0.22 -0.24 10.20
N ALA A 18 -0.20 -1.11 11.11
CA ALA A 18 -1.54 -1.07 11.70
C ALA A 18 -1.78 0.25 12.45
N ALA A 19 -0.82 0.71 13.26
CA ALA A 19 -0.92 1.96 14.00
C ALA A 19 -1.00 3.19 13.05
N ALA A 20 -0.18 3.23 12.01
CA ALA A 20 -0.19 4.29 11.02
C ALA A 20 -1.52 4.34 10.24
N ASN A 21 -2.02 3.18 9.80
CA ASN A 21 -3.27 3.09 9.06
C ASN A 21 -4.49 3.48 9.92
N ALA A 22 -4.50 3.14 11.20
CA ALA A 22 -5.56 3.55 12.13
C ALA A 22 -5.70 5.09 12.20
N VAL A 23 -4.58 5.82 12.20
CA VAL A 23 -4.58 7.29 12.16
C VAL A 23 -5.12 7.83 10.85
N ARG A 24 -4.74 7.21 9.71
CA ARG A 24 -5.23 7.62 8.39
C ARG A 24 -6.75 7.47 8.30
N GLN A 25 -7.31 6.34 8.73
CA GLN A 25 -8.74 6.08 8.78
C GLN A 25 -9.50 7.08 9.65
N GLN A 26 -8.96 7.46 10.81
CA GLN A 26 -9.59 8.42 11.70
C GLN A 26 -9.56 9.85 11.16
N ARG A 27 -8.53 10.24 10.41
CA ARG A 27 -8.46 11.55 9.75
C ARG A 27 -9.56 11.72 8.72
N ASP A 28 -9.86 10.67 7.98
CA ASP A 28 -10.92 10.69 6.97
C ASP A 28 -12.32 10.76 7.63
N ALA A 29 -12.48 10.15 8.82
CA ALA A 29 -13.76 10.09 9.51
C ALA A 29 -14.10 11.29 10.41
N SER A 30 -13.12 11.99 11.01
CA SER A 30 -13.40 12.95 12.08
C SER A 30 -12.56 14.22 12.11
N GLY A 31 -11.54 14.36 11.28
CA GLY A 31 -10.60 15.50 11.35
C GLY A 31 -9.86 15.64 12.68
N SER A 32 -10.07 14.71 13.62
CA SER A 32 -9.51 14.72 14.96
C SER A 32 -8.07 14.18 14.97
N ALA A 33 -7.22 14.78 15.82
CA ALA A 33 -5.85 14.38 16.04
C ALA A 33 -5.77 12.98 16.68
N ALA A 34 -5.96 11.95 15.87
CA ALA A 34 -5.72 10.59 16.33
C ALA A 34 -4.24 10.40 16.65
N GLY A 35 -4.04 9.96 17.83
CA GLY A 35 -2.87 9.42 18.50
C GLY A 35 -1.47 9.81 18.01
N SER A 36 -0.69 10.37 18.93
CA SER A 36 0.76 10.58 18.78
C SER A 36 1.50 9.33 18.28
N ASP A 37 1.01 8.14 18.66
CA ASP A 37 1.63 6.85 18.35
C ASP A 37 1.50 6.46 16.88
N GLY A 38 0.37 6.70 16.25
CA GLY A 38 0.20 6.42 14.83
C GLY A 38 1.02 7.34 13.95
N ARG A 39 1.13 8.64 14.30
CA ARG A 39 2.02 9.57 13.59
C ARG A 39 3.48 9.20 13.76
N ARG A 40 3.88 8.76 14.97
CA ARG A 40 5.24 8.27 15.22
C ARG A 40 5.53 7.02 14.42
N ALA A 41 4.57 6.08 14.33
CA ALA A 41 4.70 4.88 13.52
C ALA A 41 4.85 5.23 12.02
N GLU A 42 4.08 6.18 11.51
CA GLU A 42 4.18 6.65 10.13
C GLU A 42 5.56 7.27 9.84
N GLN A 43 6.07 8.13 10.74
CA GLN A 43 7.40 8.72 10.63
C GLN A 43 8.52 7.66 10.69
N GLN A 44 8.38 6.67 11.56
CA GLN A 44 9.34 5.57 11.68
C GLN A 44 9.36 4.71 10.42
N LEU A 45 8.20 4.38 9.86
CA LEU A 45 8.10 3.65 8.60
C LEU A 45 8.68 4.45 7.43
N ASP A 46 8.46 5.76 7.40
CA ASP A 46 9.04 6.61 6.36
C ASP A 46 10.57 6.68 6.48
N ALA A 47 11.11 6.82 7.69
CA ALA A 47 12.55 6.81 7.93
C ALA A 47 13.22 5.49 7.53
N LEU A 48 12.54 4.34 7.72
CA LEU A 48 13.07 3.01 7.41
C LEU A 48 12.92 2.64 5.93
N TYR A 49 11.79 2.97 5.32
CA TYR A 49 11.38 2.45 4.00
C TYR A 49 11.12 3.52 2.94
N GLY A 50 11.20 4.80 3.28
CA GLY A 50 10.90 5.89 2.35
C GLY A 50 9.46 5.88 1.86
N THR A 51 8.50 5.61 2.75
CA THR A 51 7.10 5.43 2.37
C THR A 51 6.48 6.64 1.69
N SER A 52 6.96 7.87 1.99
CA SER A 52 6.53 9.08 1.30
C SER A 52 6.84 9.09 -0.21
N HIS A 53 7.78 8.24 -0.65
CA HIS A 53 8.27 8.13 -2.02
C HIS A 53 7.95 6.78 -2.68
N THR A 54 7.11 5.94 -2.06
CA THR A 54 6.89 4.57 -2.50
C THR A 54 5.40 4.26 -2.66
N LEU A 55 5.00 3.81 -3.85
CA LEU A 55 3.62 3.45 -4.21
C LEU A 55 3.58 2.04 -4.78
N ALA A 56 2.84 1.14 -4.17
CA ALA A 56 2.51 -0.17 -4.72
C ALA A 56 1.21 -0.10 -5.54
N VAL A 57 1.22 -0.65 -6.73
CA VAL A 57 0.05 -0.67 -7.62
C VAL A 57 -0.25 -2.10 -8.08
N TYR A 58 -1.52 -2.48 -8.06
CA TYR A 58 -2.02 -3.79 -8.50
C TYR A 58 -2.99 -3.67 -9.69
N GLY A 59 -3.23 -2.46 -10.18
CA GLY A 59 -4.25 -2.16 -11.19
C GLY A 59 -3.76 -1.22 -12.28
N THR A 60 -4.61 -0.29 -12.64
CA THR A 60 -4.50 0.50 -13.89
C THR A 60 -3.40 1.55 -13.91
N LEU A 61 -2.81 1.91 -12.76
CA LEU A 61 -1.66 2.80 -12.68
C LEU A 61 -0.34 2.12 -13.08
N ALA A 62 -0.31 0.78 -13.11
CA ALA A 62 0.91 0.03 -13.44
C ALA A 62 1.41 0.31 -14.87
N PRO A 63 2.71 0.11 -15.14
CA PRO A 63 3.27 0.21 -16.48
C PRO A 63 2.49 -0.61 -17.51
N GLY A 64 2.18 0.01 -18.65
CA GLY A 64 1.41 -0.63 -19.72
C GLY A 64 -0.10 -0.69 -19.49
N GLN A 65 -0.61 -0.20 -18.36
CA GLN A 65 -2.02 -0.15 -18.04
C GLN A 65 -2.65 1.22 -18.44
N PRO A 66 -3.99 1.28 -18.61
CA PRO A 66 -4.66 2.48 -19.16
C PRO A 66 -4.42 3.78 -18.42
N ASN A 67 -4.26 3.74 -17.10
CA ASN A 67 -4.07 4.94 -16.27
C ASN A 67 -2.61 5.20 -15.88
N HIS A 68 -1.66 4.46 -16.47
CA HIS A 68 -0.23 4.67 -16.19
C HIS A 68 0.23 6.11 -16.42
N HIS A 69 -0.39 6.82 -17.37
CA HIS A 69 -0.10 8.22 -17.67
C HIS A 69 -0.22 9.16 -16.45
N VAL A 70 -0.97 8.77 -15.41
CA VAL A 70 -1.13 9.55 -14.17
C VAL A 70 0.15 9.57 -13.34
N VAL A 71 0.89 8.46 -13.32
CA VAL A 71 2.13 8.30 -12.54
C VAL A 71 3.40 8.38 -13.39
N ALA A 72 3.31 8.24 -14.69
CA ALA A 72 4.45 8.31 -15.60
C ALA A 72 5.30 9.59 -15.45
N PRO A 73 4.71 10.79 -15.23
CA PRO A 73 5.49 12.02 -15.03
C PRO A 73 6.32 12.06 -13.75
N LEU A 74 6.13 11.11 -12.84
CA LEU A 74 6.88 11.05 -11.57
C LEU A 74 8.31 10.52 -11.75
N GLU A 75 8.62 9.93 -12.89
CA GLU A 75 9.97 9.51 -13.31
C GLU A 75 10.70 8.68 -12.25
N GLY A 76 10.08 7.59 -11.79
CA GLY A 76 10.62 6.73 -10.75
C GLY A 76 11.10 5.38 -11.27
N GLU A 77 11.64 4.61 -10.35
CA GLU A 77 12.04 3.21 -10.57
C GLU A 77 10.89 2.26 -10.23
N TRP A 78 10.74 1.22 -11.04
CA TRP A 78 9.72 0.20 -10.86
C TRP A 78 10.37 -1.13 -10.47
N THR A 79 9.82 -1.78 -9.45
CA THR A 79 10.21 -3.12 -9.01
C THR A 79 8.98 -3.98 -8.80
N ASP A 80 9.12 -5.30 -8.95
CA ASP A 80 8.05 -6.24 -8.67
C ASP A 80 7.99 -6.58 -7.19
N GLY A 81 6.78 -6.84 -6.67
CA GLY A 81 6.56 -7.23 -5.29
C GLY A 81 5.27 -8.03 -5.12
N LEU A 82 5.07 -8.50 -3.90
CA LEU A 82 3.86 -9.18 -3.46
C LEU A 82 3.29 -8.51 -2.22
N ILE A 83 1.97 -8.39 -2.14
CA ILE A 83 1.24 -7.96 -0.95
C ILE A 83 0.30 -9.06 -0.48
N GLU A 84 -0.10 -9.03 0.79
CA GLU A 84 -1.03 -10.03 1.36
C GLU A 84 -2.42 -9.44 1.52
N GLY A 85 -3.42 -10.10 0.93
CA GLY A 85 -4.80 -9.67 1.03
C GLY A 85 -5.72 -10.38 0.07
N ASP A 86 -6.91 -9.82 -0.09
CA ASP A 86 -7.94 -10.35 -0.96
C ASP A 86 -8.19 -9.36 -2.11
N LEU A 87 -8.11 -9.84 -3.35
CA LEU A 87 -8.67 -9.12 -4.48
C LEU A 87 -10.20 -9.28 -4.43
N LEU A 88 -10.89 -8.15 -4.38
CA LEU A 88 -12.35 -8.14 -4.42
C LEU A 88 -12.78 -8.35 -5.88
N PRO A 89 -13.59 -9.39 -6.17
CA PRO A 89 -14.08 -9.63 -7.52
C PRO A 89 -14.96 -8.49 -8.00
N GLU A 90 -15.14 -8.43 -9.31
CA GLU A 90 -15.95 -7.45 -10.04
C GLU A 90 -17.27 -7.10 -9.32
N GLY A 91 -17.54 -5.84 -9.18
CA GLY A 91 -18.74 -5.29 -8.52
C GLY A 91 -18.46 -3.92 -7.92
N TRP A 92 -17.23 -3.61 -7.71
CA TRP A 92 -16.79 -2.51 -6.93
C TRP A 92 -16.44 -1.26 -7.71
N GLY A 93 -15.55 -1.28 -8.56
CA GLY A 93 -15.41 -0.31 -9.63
C GLY A 93 -16.01 -0.91 -10.90
N ALA A 94 -17.00 -1.79 -10.78
CA ALA A 94 -17.51 -2.63 -11.88
C ALA A 94 -18.08 -1.82 -13.04
N ALA A 95 -18.51 -0.59 -12.82
CA ALA A 95 -18.78 0.33 -13.92
C ALA A 95 -17.55 0.61 -14.79
N LEU A 96 -16.32 0.35 -14.25
CA LEU A 96 -15.03 0.58 -14.90
C LEU A 96 -14.13 -0.66 -14.98
N GLY A 97 -14.56 -1.82 -14.46
CA GLY A 97 -13.83 -3.10 -14.61
C GLY A 97 -12.54 -3.23 -13.79
N TYR A 98 -12.40 -2.52 -12.65
CA TYR A 98 -11.19 -2.56 -11.83
C TYR A 98 -11.42 -3.31 -10.52
N PRO A 99 -10.53 -4.29 -10.15
CA PRO A 99 -10.63 -4.99 -8.89
C PRO A 99 -10.29 -4.06 -7.73
N GLY A 100 -11.03 -4.20 -6.62
CA GLY A 100 -10.63 -3.63 -5.34
C GLY A 100 -9.63 -4.55 -4.61
N PHE A 101 -8.89 -4.02 -3.66
CA PHE A 101 -8.01 -4.79 -2.78
C PHE A 101 -8.34 -4.51 -1.33
N ARG A 102 -8.35 -5.56 -0.51
CA ARG A 102 -8.46 -5.49 0.96
C ARG A 102 -7.24 -6.15 1.59
N PRO A 103 -6.45 -5.42 2.38
CA PRO A 103 -5.30 -6.02 3.06
C PRO A 103 -5.76 -7.02 4.12
N ARG A 104 -5.10 -8.18 4.17
CA ARG A 104 -5.33 -9.21 5.18
C ARG A 104 -4.04 -9.98 5.44
N VAL A 105 -3.58 -9.96 6.69
CA VAL A 105 -2.40 -10.74 7.11
C VAL A 105 -2.67 -12.23 6.88
N GLY A 106 -1.74 -12.90 6.21
CA GLY A 106 -1.90 -14.30 5.81
C GLY A 106 -2.94 -14.51 4.69
N GLY A 107 -3.35 -13.46 4.01
CA GLY A 107 -4.17 -13.51 2.81
C GLY A 107 -3.43 -14.03 1.58
N ASP A 108 -4.11 -14.01 0.44
CA ASP A 108 -3.49 -14.41 -0.81
C ASP A 108 -2.32 -13.49 -1.17
N ALA A 109 -1.37 -14.02 -1.93
CA ALA A 109 -0.31 -13.23 -2.50
C ALA A 109 -0.81 -12.53 -3.75
N VAL A 110 -0.87 -11.22 -3.70
CA VAL A 110 -1.26 -10.39 -4.83
C VAL A 110 -0.02 -9.72 -5.40
N ALA A 111 0.23 -9.92 -6.69
CA ALA A 111 1.34 -9.29 -7.39
C ALA A 111 1.09 -7.77 -7.51
N VAL A 112 2.13 -7.00 -7.22
CA VAL A 112 2.15 -5.55 -7.38
C VAL A 112 3.41 -5.11 -8.11
N GLN A 113 3.34 -3.92 -8.71
CA GLN A 113 4.52 -3.18 -9.11
C GLN A 113 4.71 -1.99 -8.19
N VAL A 114 5.93 -1.77 -7.73
CA VAL A 114 6.27 -0.73 -6.77
C VAL A 114 7.02 0.37 -7.47
N LEU A 115 6.43 1.56 -7.47
CA LEU A 115 7.08 2.79 -7.92
C LEU A 115 7.81 3.44 -6.75
N THR A 116 9.09 3.71 -6.91
CA THR A 116 9.88 4.56 -6.02
C THR A 116 10.25 5.83 -6.77
N ALA A 117 9.70 6.97 -6.37
CA ALA A 117 9.88 8.24 -7.04
C ALA A 117 9.91 9.41 -6.05
N PRO A 118 10.95 10.28 -6.09
CA PRO A 118 11.03 11.46 -5.22
C PRO A 118 9.83 12.39 -5.34
N LEU A 119 9.26 12.52 -6.53
CA LEU A 119 8.12 13.39 -6.79
C LEU A 119 6.81 12.89 -6.18
N LEU A 120 6.72 11.63 -5.74
CA LEU A 120 5.55 11.12 -5.02
C LEU A 120 5.23 11.94 -3.77
N ALA A 121 6.23 12.42 -3.04
CA ALA A 121 6.03 13.22 -1.82
C ALA A 121 5.11 14.44 -2.04
N THR A 122 5.12 15.01 -3.23
CA THR A 122 4.28 16.16 -3.61
C THR A 122 3.07 15.78 -4.46
N ALA A 123 3.01 14.57 -4.98
CA ALA A 123 1.96 14.10 -5.88
C ALA A 123 0.74 13.52 -5.14
N TRP A 124 0.85 13.18 -3.87
CA TRP A 124 -0.21 12.51 -3.11
C TRP A 124 -1.58 13.17 -3.20
N PRO A 125 -1.73 14.51 -3.06
CA PRO A 125 -3.06 15.13 -3.18
C PRO A 125 -3.70 14.94 -4.55
N THR A 126 -2.89 14.86 -5.60
CA THR A 126 -3.38 14.63 -6.97
C THR A 126 -3.80 13.18 -7.16
N LEU A 127 -3.00 12.24 -6.66
CA LEU A 127 -3.32 10.81 -6.72
C LEU A 127 -4.55 10.47 -5.87
N ASP A 128 -4.65 11.00 -4.65
CA ASP A 128 -5.81 10.81 -3.77
C ASP A 128 -7.11 11.30 -4.45
N ARG A 129 -7.03 12.44 -5.17
CA ARG A 129 -8.17 12.96 -5.94
C ARG A 129 -8.50 12.10 -7.15
N PHE A 130 -7.50 11.55 -7.82
CA PHE A 130 -7.67 10.68 -8.98
C PHE A 130 -8.36 9.38 -8.60
N GLU A 131 -7.92 8.74 -7.51
CA GLU A 131 -8.51 7.48 -7.01
C GLU A 131 -9.92 7.67 -6.45
N GLY A 132 -10.20 8.86 -5.89
CA GLY A 132 -11.52 9.23 -5.40
C GLY A 132 -11.91 8.60 -4.06
N PRO A 133 -13.14 8.86 -3.58
CA PRO A 133 -13.59 8.48 -2.24
C PRO A 133 -13.81 6.96 -2.06
N GLU A 134 -13.82 6.21 -3.14
CA GLU A 134 -14.00 4.76 -3.13
C GLU A 134 -12.72 4.01 -2.73
N TYR A 135 -11.59 4.71 -2.73
CA TYR A 135 -10.30 4.17 -2.34
C TYR A 135 -9.70 5.00 -1.21
N GLN A 136 -8.99 4.31 -0.34
CA GLN A 136 -8.22 4.92 0.73
C GLN A 136 -6.74 4.56 0.58
N ARG A 137 -5.88 5.57 0.71
CA ARG A 137 -4.44 5.36 0.70
C ARG A 137 -3.97 4.84 2.06
N ILE A 138 -3.49 3.61 2.08
CA ILE A 138 -2.97 2.91 3.25
C ILE A 138 -1.50 2.53 3.07
N LEU A 139 -0.83 2.14 4.14
CA LEU A 139 0.47 1.49 4.11
C LEU A 139 0.30 -0.03 4.11
N VAL A 140 1.12 -0.72 3.33
CA VAL A 140 1.16 -2.19 3.28
C VAL A 140 2.61 -2.68 3.27
N PRO A 141 2.91 -3.80 3.95
CA PRO A 141 4.15 -4.52 3.74
C PRO A 141 4.18 -5.10 2.32
N VAL A 142 5.30 -4.93 1.64
CA VAL A 142 5.55 -5.52 0.32
C VAL A 142 6.66 -6.56 0.47
N PHE A 143 6.43 -7.74 -0.05
CA PHE A 143 7.34 -8.88 0.02
C PHE A 143 8.05 -9.08 -1.32
N SER A 144 9.26 -9.66 -1.25
CA SER A 144 10.00 -10.07 -2.43
C SER A 144 9.24 -11.17 -3.20
N THR A 145 9.34 -11.13 -4.51
CA THR A 145 8.88 -12.21 -5.40
C THR A 145 9.79 -13.44 -5.32
N GLU A 146 11.02 -13.27 -4.84
CA GLU A 146 11.98 -14.36 -4.65
C GLU A 146 11.83 -14.97 -3.26
N LEU A 147 11.80 -16.30 -3.18
CA LEU A 147 11.88 -17.04 -1.93
C LEU A 147 13.33 -17.00 -1.42
N GLY A 148 13.52 -16.58 -0.18
CA GLY A 148 14.84 -16.56 0.43
C GLY A 148 15.47 -17.97 0.50
N PRO A 149 16.81 -18.10 0.40
CA PRO A 149 17.47 -19.38 0.53
C PRO A 149 17.28 -19.94 1.95
N GLY A 150 16.63 -21.10 2.07
CA GLY A 150 16.59 -21.93 3.27
C GLY A 150 15.31 -21.91 4.11
N GLN A 151 14.28 -21.18 3.74
CA GLN A 151 12.98 -21.21 4.43
C GLN A 151 11.86 -21.48 3.44
N ALA A 152 11.38 -22.71 3.41
CA ALA A 152 10.19 -23.07 2.66
C ALA A 152 8.97 -22.35 3.30
N GLY A 153 8.47 -21.31 2.63
CA GLY A 153 7.19 -20.68 2.95
C GLY A 153 7.21 -19.28 3.55
N GLU A 154 8.33 -18.74 4.02
CA GLU A 154 8.38 -17.35 4.52
C GLU A 154 8.84 -16.38 3.43
N ARG A 155 7.98 -15.39 3.13
CA ARG A 155 8.31 -14.30 2.22
C ARG A 155 9.19 -13.29 2.92
N ARG A 156 10.28 -12.88 2.27
CA ARG A 156 11.13 -11.81 2.77
C ARG A 156 10.44 -10.46 2.56
N LEU A 157 10.36 -9.65 3.63
CA LEU A 157 9.95 -8.25 3.51
C LEU A 157 10.91 -7.51 2.58
N HIS A 158 10.36 -6.85 1.56
CA HIS A 158 11.10 -6.04 0.62
C HIS A 158 11.06 -4.56 1.01
N THR A 159 9.87 -4.03 1.25
CA THR A 159 9.64 -2.63 1.64
C THR A 159 8.27 -2.46 2.30
N VAL A 160 7.95 -1.23 2.70
CA VAL A 160 6.60 -0.79 3.03
C VAL A 160 6.23 0.31 2.04
N ALA A 161 5.06 0.22 1.44
CA ALA A 161 4.61 1.17 0.42
C ALA A 161 3.21 1.70 0.69
N ASN A 162 2.89 2.86 0.13
CA ASN A 162 1.50 3.29 0.01
C ASN A 162 0.77 2.45 -1.03
N LEU A 163 -0.52 2.26 -0.83
CA LEU A 163 -1.40 1.52 -1.74
C LEU A 163 -2.82 2.08 -1.60
N TYR A 164 -3.57 2.12 -2.69
CA TYR A 164 -4.98 2.48 -2.68
C TYR A 164 -5.83 1.23 -2.50
N ALA A 165 -6.43 1.09 -1.30
CA ALA A 165 -7.31 -0.02 -0.95
C ALA A 165 -8.78 0.41 -1.05
N ALA A 166 -9.68 -0.52 -1.36
CA ALA A 166 -11.11 -0.26 -1.38
C ALA A 166 -11.61 0.10 0.02
N THR A 167 -12.48 1.11 0.12
CA THR A 167 -13.11 1.50 1.39
C THR A 167 -14.32 0.61 1.70
N GLU A 168 -14.66 0.42 2.99
CA GLU A 168 -15.85 -0.35 3.38
C GLU A 168 -17.17 0.35 3.04
N ALA A 169 -17.13 1.68 2.80
CA ALA A 169 -18.31 2.47 2.44
C ALA A 169 -18.85 2.19 1.05
N SER A 170 -18.27 1.28 0.38
CA SER A 170 -18.48 1.04 -1.02
C SER A 170 -19.58 0.03 -1.25
N PRO A 171 -20.59 0.34 -2.15
CA PRO A 171 -21.77 -0.49 -2.35
C PRO A 171 -21.40 -1.86 -2.92
N GLY A 172 -21.23 -2.84 -2.08
CA GLY A 172 -20.78 -4.22 -2.41
C GLY A 172 -20.15 -4.93 -1.22
N ALA A 173 -19.75 -4.19 -0.17
CA ALA A 173 -19.24 -4.78 1.08
C ALA A 173 -20.37 -5.21 2.04
N ALA A 174 -21.63 -4.86 1.75
CA ALA A 174 -22.78 -5.27 2.52
C ALA A 174 -23.49 -6.42 1.82
N ALA A 175 -23.39 -7.60 2.38
CA ALA A 175 -24.05 -8.85 2.08
C ALA A 175 -23.15 -9.90 1.42
N PHE A 176 -22.54 -10.72 2.29
CA PHE A 176 -22.83 -12.17 2.30
C PHE A 176 -22.33 -12.73 3.61
#